data_3f12dad488a3ede5709bfbf42562cc60
#
_entry.id   3f12dad488a3ede5709bfbf42562cc60
#
_cell.length_a   1.000
_cell.length_b   1.000
_cell.length_c   1.000
_cell.angle_alpha   90.00
_cell.angle_beta   90.00
_cell.angle_gamma   90.00
#
_symmetry.space_group_name_H-M   'P 1'
#
loop_
_entity.id
_entity.type
_entity.pdbx_description
1 polymer ?
#
loop_
_entity_poly.entity_id
_entity_poly.type
_entity_poly.pdbx_seq_one_letter_code
_entity_poly.pdbx_strand_id
1 'polypeptide(L)' 'MSQNYDRLVSAVGAAREDVEKADGGNKAATSRVRKAMMDIKNIAQDIRKEMLEKRDAGKDAGKG' A
#
# COMPACT_ATOMS: atom_id res chain seq x y z
N MET A 1 -4.34 9.24 12.78
CA MET A 1 -4.34 8.45 11.58
C MET A 1 -3.49 7.25 11.72
N SER A 2 -3.77 6.27 10.92
CA SER A 2 -3.01 5.04 10.94
C SER A 2 -1.62 5.26 10.37
N GLN A 3 -0.61 4.76 11.06
CA GLN A 3 0.75 4.80 10.52
C GLN A 3 0.84 3.98 9.24
N ASN A 4 0.12 2.89 9.17
CA ASN A 4 0.14 2.05 7.96
C ASN A 4 -0.46 2.79 6.78
N TYR A 5 -1.50 3.57 7.01
CA TYR A 5 -2.06 4.36 5.94
C TYR A 5 -1.05 5.41 5.46
N ASP A 6 -0.37 6.06 6.39
CA ASP A 6 0.64 7.04 6.03
C ASP A 6 1.79 6.38 5.23
N ARG A 7 2.17 5.16 5.62
CA ARG A 7 3.18 4.42 4.88
C ARG A 7 2.71 4.15 3.46
N LEU A 8 1.43 3.80 3.30
CA LEU A 8 0.87 3.54 1.97
C LEU A 8 0.95 4.78 1.11
N VAL A 9 0.52 5.91 1.64
CA VAL A 9 0.54 7.16 0.89
C VAL A 9 1.96 7.50 0.47
N SER A 10 2.93 7.35 1.39
CA SER A 10 4.32 7.63 1.08
C SER A 10 4.86 6.69 0.01
N ALA A 11 4.51 5.41 0.09
CA ALA A 11 4.99 4.44 -0.88
C ALA A 11 4.42 4.72 -2.28
N VAL A 12 3.14 5.09 -2.34
CA VAL A 12 2.51 5.43 -3.60
C VAL A 12 3.16 6.68 -4.20
N GLY A 13 3.38 7.69 -3.36
CA GLY A 13 4.02 8.92 -3.83
C GLY A 13 5.44 8.68 -4.33
N ALA A 14 6.18 7.82 -3.62
CA ALA A 14 7.56 7.53 -4.03
C ALA A 14 7.61 6.76 -5.34
N ALA A 15 6.58 5.99 -5.64
CA ALA A 15 6.57 5.19 -6.86
C ALA A 15 6.17 5.99 -8.08
N ARG A 16 5.61 7.15 -7.90
CA ARG A 16 5.01 7.91 -9.01
C ARG A 16 5.98 8.17 -10.13
N GLU A 17 7.17 8.64 -9.80
CA GLU A 17 8.15 8.98 -10.81
C GLU A 17 8.56 7.76 -11.62
N ASP A 18 8.75 6.63 -10.94
CA ASP A 18 9.10 5.40 -11.63
C ASP A 18 7.98 4.91 -12.52
N VAL A 19 6.73 5.08 -12.09
CA VAL A 19 5.58 4.70 -12.91
C VAL A 19 5.58 5.53 -14.20
N GLU A 20 5.85 6.82 -14.09
CA GLU A 20 5.87 7.69 -15.26
C GLU A 20 7.00 7.30 -16.21
N LYS A 21 8.17 6.98 -15.65
CA LYS A 21 9.30 6.56 -16.48
C LYS A 21 9.02 5.21 -17.14
N ALA A 22 8.38 4.30 -16.43
CA ALA A 22 8.04 3.00 -16.98
C ALA A 22 7.05 3.15 -18.14
N ASP A 23 6.09 4.04 -17.99
CA ASP A 23 5.14 4.31 -19.06
C ASP A 23 5.86 4.85 -20.29
N GLY A 24 6.95 5.56 -20.09
CA GLY A 24 7.76 6.09 -21.20
C GLY A 24 8.73 5.08 -21.78
N GLY A 25 8.72 3.85 -21.29
CA GLY A 25 9.55 2.79 -21.87
C GLY A 25 10.84 2.49 -21.13
N ASN A 26 11.04 3.09 -19.97
CA ASN A 26 12.26 2.87 -19.20
C ASN A 26 12.20 1.50 -18.51
N LYS A 27 13.05 0.57 -18.95
CA LYS A 27 13.01 -0.79 -18.45
C LYS A 27 13.46 -0.89 -17.00
N ALA A 28 14.45 -0.10 -16.61
CA ALA A 28 14.89 -0.11 -15.21
C ALA A 28 13.76 0.36 -14.30
N ALA A 29 12.98 1.33 -14.77
CA ALA A 29 11.85 1.82 -13.99
C ALA A 29 10.78 0.75 -13.83
N THR A 30 10.57 -0.10 -14.84
CA THR A 30 9.56 -1.15 -14.71
C THR A 30 9.92 -2.11 -13.58
N SER A 31 11.19 -2.44 -13.41
CA SER A 31 11.61 -3.29 -12.31
C SER A 31 11.38 -2.62 -10.96
N ARG A 32 11.68 -1.33 -10.88
CA ARG A 32 11.45 -0.59 -9.65
C ARG A 32 9.97 -0.48 -9.31
N VAL A 33 9.13 -0.32 -10.35
CA VAL A 33 7.69 -0.26 -10.13
C VAL A 33 7.18 -1.60 -9.59
N ARG A 34 7.65 -2.71 -10.16
CA ARG A 34 7.22 -4.02 -9.69
C ARG A 34 7.57 -4.20 -8.21
N LYS A 35 8.79 -3.80 -7.84
CA LYS A 35 9.19 -3.90 -6.44
C LYS A 35 8.36 -2.99 -5.56
N ALA A 36 8.12 -1.77 -6.01
CA ALA A 36 7.30 -0.82 -5.25
C ALA A 36 5.89 -1.36 -5.04
N MET A 37 5.32 -1.99 -6.05
CA MET A 37 3.98 -2.56 -5.93
C MET A 37 3.95 -3.71 -4.94
N MET A 38 5.02 -4.49 -4.87
CA MET A 38 5.11 -5.54 -3.87
C MET A 38 5.09 -4.96 -2.46
N ASP A 39 5.83 -3.87 -2.24
CA ASP A 39 5.83 -3.20 -0.96
C ASP A 39 4.46 -2.64 -0.64
N ILE A 40 3.81 -2.02 -1.63
CA ILE A 40 2.48 -1.46 -1.46
C ILE A 40 1.48 -2.56 -1.12
N LYS A 41 1.59 -3.70 -1.78
CA LYS A 41 0.72 -4.84 -1.50
C LYS A 41 0.87 -5.25 -0.04
N ASN A 42 2.10 -5.34 0.45
CA ASN A 42 2.34 -5.74 1.83
C ASN A 42 1.80 -4.71 2.82
N ILE A 43 1.95 -3.42 2.50
CA ILE A 43 1.41 -2.38 3.36
C ILE A 43 -0.12 -2.45 3.37
N ALA A 44 -0.72 -2.66 2.21
CA ALA A 44 -2.17 -2.79 2.12
C ALA A 44 -2.66 -3.97 2.95
N GLN A 45 -1.91 -5.06 2.93
CA GLN A 45 -2.24 -6.23 3.72
C GLN A 45 -2.22 -5.88 5.21
N ASP A 46 -1.20 -5.12 5.64
CA ASP A 46 -1.11 -4.69 7.03
C ASP A 46 -2.30 -3.84 7.43
N ILE A 47 -2.76 -2.98 6.53
CA ILE A 47 -3.94 -2.15 6.79
C ILE A 47 -5.18 -3.02 6.95
N ARG A 48 -5.33 -4.03 6.10
CA ARG A 48 -6.47 -4.94 6.20
C ARG A 48 -6.47 -5.66 7.53
N LYS A 49 -5.30 -6.15 7.96
CA LYS A 49 -5.18 -6.80 9.25
C LYS A 49 -5.51 -5.84 10.40
N GLU A 50 -5.02 -4.62 10.29
CA GLU A 50 -5.29 -3.60 11.30
C GLU A 50 -6.79 -3.35 11.42
N MET A 51 -7.49 -3.28 10.29
CA MET A 51 -8.93 -3.05 10.29
C MET A 51 -9.68 -4.22 10.91
N LEU A 52 -9.23 -5.43 10.62
CA LEU A 52 -9.84 -6.61 11.22
C LEU A 52 -9.68 -6.61 12.73
N GLU A 53 -8.51 -6.21 13.22
CA GLU A 53 -8.28 -6.16 14.66
C GLU A 53 -9.17 -5.12 15.30
N LYS A 54 -9.33 -3.98 14.66
CA LYS A 54 -10.21 -2.94 15.20
C LYS A 54 -11.66 -3.38 15.20
N ARG A 55 -12.06 -4.08 14.16
CA ARG A 55 -13.41 -4.60 14.06
C ARG A 55 -13.68 -5.61 15.18
N ASP A 56 -12.73 -6.49 15.42
CA ASP A 56 -12.87 -7.50 16.46
C ASP A 56 -12.92 -6.86 17.83
N ALA A 57 -12.11 -5.83 18.04
CA ALA A 57 -12.12 -5.13 19.32
C ALA A 57 -13.44 -4.44 19.55
N GLY A 58 -13.99 -3.87 18.51
CA GLY A 58 -15.27 -3.23 18.58
C GLY A 58 -16.39 -4.21 18.64
N LYS A 59 -16.15 -5.36 18.21
CA LYS A 59 -16.99 -6.34 18.22
C LYS A 59 -18.29 -6.23 17.98
N ASP A 60 -18.84 -6.44 18.08
CA ASP A 60 -20.02 -6.31 17.93
C ASP A 60 -20.36 -5.67 16.90
N ALA A 61 -19.98 -4.79 16.87
CA ALA A 61 -20.28 -4.04 15.81
C ALA A 61 -20.28 -4.96 14.72
N GLY A 62 -19.46 -5.50 14.76
CA GLY A 62 -19.42 -6.20 13.67
C GLY A 62 -20.52 -7.00 13.29
N LYS A 63 -20.75 -6.94 13.51
CA LYS A 63 -21.34 -7.57 12.93
C LYS A 63 -21.84 -7.26 12.18
N GLY A 64 -21.96 -6.85 12.35
CA GLY A 64 -22.71 -6.59 11.40
C GLY A 64 -22.37 -7.09 10.27
#